data_2fe3d25a6577078b74edb2240cc41c6e
#
_entry.id   2fe3d25a6577078b74edb2240cc41c6e
#
_cell.length_a   1.000
_cell.length_b   1.000
_cell.length_c   1.000
_cell.angle_alpha   90.00
_cell.angle_beta   90.00
_cell.angle_gamma   90.00
#
_symmetry.space_group_name_H-M   'P 1'
#
loop_
_entity.id
_entity.type
_entity.pdbx_description
1 polymer ?
#
loop_
_entity_poly.entity_id
_entity_poly.type
_entity_poly.pdbx_seq_one_letter_code
_entity_poly.pdbx_strand_id
1 'polypeptide(L)'
;MDRSAFVRAVALALALPALALGAPALAQTGPIKVGVIGPFKLTPGRDIQEASNLAVEEINAAGGVLGRKLQLVFAETEQSPEKGKTAVERLLFVDKVDVIIGEHRSEVALAVQPIIAENKKIFLSTGTASPLLSDNVLKDYAKYKYYFRTFLNANQMAEQMIRQTSDMMATYKKDKVAIIAETAVWVEPIVTALQSTLGSRVVAVERVSTNAKDLSVELSRAQKAGAQIVFAILAADAGLPFARQWADRQIPALVTGYTVMAQSDRFWEQTEGRAQAFMTWKHGVRAPISPKTIPYWDRFTKKYGHVPGAYTNFATYDGVYILVDAIRRAGSLDSDALVKALEATDHVGVSGRIKFSKRHDPEAGPDFLPFTYIQWNKGEMVTVWPPKMKTGEMQMPAWIK
;
A
#
# COMPACT_ATOMS: atom_id res chain seq x y z
N MET A 1 -101.71 -15.51 -22.37
CA MET A 1 -100.98 -16.73 -22.59
C MET A 1 -99.76 -16.43 -23.49
N ASP A 2 -98.53 -16.63 -23.20
CA ASP A 2 -97.87 -17.23 -22.09
C ASP A 2 -96.36 -17.07 -22.37
N ARG A 3 -95.59 -17.00 -21.28
CA ARG A 3 -94.14 -17.43 -21.11
C ARG A 3 -93.03 -16.61 -21.78
N SER A 4 -92.54 -15.70 -21.04
CA SER A 4 -91.27 -15.54 -20.39
C SER A 4 -90.18 -16.59 -20.73
N ALA A 5 -89.04 -16.14 -21.22
CA ALA A 5 -87.76 -16.80 -21.05
C ALA A 5 -86.66 -15.77 -20.78
N PHE A 6 -86.17 -15.77 -19.55
CA PHE A 6 -85.02 -15.03 -19.06
C PHE A 6 -83.76 -15.68 -19.58
N VAL A 7 -82.96 -14.98 -20.30
CA VAL A 7 -81.57 -15.39 -20.63
C VAL A 7 -80.64 -14.55 -19.75
N ARG A 8 -80.01 -15.20 -18.76
CA ARG A 8 -78.94 -14.64 -17.96
C ARG A 8 -77.63 -14.72 -18.74
N ALA A 9 -77.08 -13.58 -19.14
CA ALA A 9 -75.69 -13.52 -19.66
C ALA A 9 -74.74 -13.45 -18.45
N VAL A 10 -73.91 -14.49 -18.29
CA VAL A 10 -72.78 -14.52 -17.36
C VAL A 10 -71.59 -13.89 -18.08
N ALA A 11 -71.19 -12.68 -17.62
CA ALA A 11 -69.97 -12.04 -18.06
C ALA A 11 -68.79 -12.62 -17.33
N LEU A 12 -67.98 -13.45 -17.99
CA LEU A 12 -66.73 -13.97 -17.48
C LEU A 12 -65.64 -12.89 -17.62
N ALA A 13 -65.30 -12.22 -16.53
CA ALA A 13 -64.18 -11.25 -16.50
C ALA A 13 -62.86 -12.05 -16.48
N LEU A 14 -62.12 -12.12 -17.59
CA LEU A 14 -60.74 -12.58 -17.70
C LEU A 14 -59.82 -11.51 -17.09
N ALA A 15 -59.39 -11.73 -15.85
CA ALA A 15 -58.32 -10.96 -15.24
C ALA A 15 -56.96 -11.38 -15.87
N LEU A 16 -56.40 -10.60 -16.75
CA LEU A 16 -55.04 -10.71 -17.24
C LEU A 16 -54.08 -10.27 -16.09
N PRO A 17 -53.07 -11.12 -15.71
CA PRO A 17 -52.06 -10.64 -14.81
C PRO A 17 -51.22 -9.59 -15.53
N ALA A 18 -51.19 -8.34 -15.02
CA ALA A 18 -50.24 -7.32 -15.44
C ALA A 18 -48.83 -7.78 -15.05
N LEU A 19 -48.08 -8.28 -16.02
CA LEU A 19 -46.63 -8.38 -15.88
C LEU A 19 -46.11 -6.96 -15.69
N ALA A 20 -45.75 -6.63 -14.46
CA ALA A 20 -44.93 -5.48 -14.16
C ALA A 20 -43.57 -5.69 -14.79
N LEU A 21 -43.39 -5.23 -16.02
CA LEU A 21 -42.06 -5.02 -16.63
C LEU A 21 -41.35 -3.99 -15.75
N GLY A 22 -40.52 -4.50 -14.84
CA GLY A 22 -39.58 -3.66 -14.09
C GLY A 22 -38.82 -2.79 -15.10
N ALA A 23 -39.00 -1.47 -15.04
CA ALA A 23 -38.23 -0.55 -15.86
C ALA A 23 -36.75 -0.91 -15.70
N PRO A 24 -36.00 -1.09 -16.80
CA PRO A 24 -34.56 -1.29 -16.68
C PRO A 24 -34.01 -0.06 -15.96
N ALA A 25 -33.38 -0.26 -14.82
CA ALA A 25 -32.60 0.78 -14.16
C ALA A 25 -31.71 1.37 -15.25
N LEU A 26 -31.81 2.66 -15.50
CA LEU A 26 -31.00 3.37 -16.48
C LEU A 26 -29.55 3.00 -16.21
N ALA A 27 -28.98 2.12 -17.04
CA ALA A 27 -27.59 1.73 -16.93
C ALA A 27 -26.78 3.03 -17.02
N GLN A 28 -26.04 3.37 -15.96
CA GLN A 28 -25.15 4.53 -15.99
C GLN A 28 -24.24 4.37 -17.22
N THR A 29 -24.48 5.18 -18.25
CA THR A 29 -23.69 5.19 -19.48
C THR A 29 -22.46 6.05 -19.24
N GLY A 30 -21.27 5.50 -19.42
CA GLY A 30 -20.02 6.22 -19.26
C GLY A 30 -18.99 5.43 -18.46
N PRO A 31 -17.74 5.85 -18.44
CA PRO A 31 -16.69 5.16 -17.71
C PRO A 31 -16.92 5.25 -16.20
N ILE A 32 -16.37 4.27 -15.47
CA ILE A 32 -16.23 4.35 -14.01
C ILE A 32 -14.98 5.17 -13.74
N LYS A 33 -15.15 6.32 -13.08
CA LYS A 33 -14.03 7.23 -12.80
C LYS A 33 -13.37 6.86 -11.49
N VAL A 34 -12.08 6.57 -11.55
CA VAL A 34 -11.23 6.27 -10.39
C VAL A 34 -10.28 7.44 -10.17
N GLY A 35 -10.50 8.20 -9.08
CA GLY A 35 -9.57 9.24 -8.64
C GLY A 35 -8.29 8.61 -8.09
N VAL A 36 -7.15 9.08 -8.53
CA VAL A 36 -5.83 8.60 -8.07
C VAL A 36 -5.08 9.76 -7.46
N ILE A 37 -4.73 9.65 -6.18
CA ILE A 37 -4.00 10.67 -5.44
C ILE A 37 -2.59 10.19 -5.07
N GLY A 38 -1.63 11.09 -5.14
CA GLY A 38 -0.25 10.80 -4.77
C GLY A 38 0.74 11.87 -5.23
N PRO A 39 2.01 11.84 -4.77
CA PRO A 39 3.07 12.74 -5.19
C PRO A 39 3.79 12.16 -6.42
N PHE A 40 3.22 12.30 -7.61
CA PHE A 40 3.63 11.60 -8.82
C PHE A 40 5.04 11.95 -9.32
N LYS A 41 5.64 13.04 -8.84
CA LYS A 41 7.03 13.41 -9.12
C LYS A 41 8.04 12.56 -8.35
N LEU A 42 7.61 11.84 -7.33
CA LEU A 42 8.45 10.98 -6.49
C LEU A 42 8.23 9.50 -6.82
N THR A 43 9.22 8.66 -6.53
CA THR A 43 9.15 7.22 -6.81
C THR A 43 7.86 6.56 -6.28
N PRO A 44 7.42 6.75 -5.02
CA PRO A 44 6.19 6.12 -4.55
C PRO A 44 4.94 6.56 -5.31
N GLY A 45 4.85 7.84 -5.69
CA GLY A 45 3.73 8.38 -6.46
C GLY A 45 3.76 7.92 -7.92
N ARG A 46 4.94 7.91 -8.55
CA ARG A 46 5.12 7.35 -9.89
C ARG A 46 4.68 5.89 -9.94
N ASP A 47 5.06 5.10 -8.96
CA ASP A 47 4.63 3.70 -8.84
C ASP A 47 3.10 3.55 -8.70
N ILE A 48 2.44 4.44 -7.95
CA ILE A 48 0.98 4.49 -7.89
C ILE A 48 0.40 4.76 -9.29
N GLN A 49 0.94 5.73 -10.02
CA GLN A 49 0.50 6.10 -11.35
C GLN A 49 0.68 4.96 -12.35
N GLU A 50 1.87 4.38 -12.43
CA GLU A 50 2.23 3.34 -13.40
C GLU A 50 1.48 2.02 -13.12
N ALA A 51 1.40 1.62 -11.85
CA ALA A 51 0.67 0.41 -11.45
C ALA A 51 -0.84 0.53 -11.71
N SER A 52 -1.45 1.69 -11.42
CA SER A 52 -2.87 1.93 -11.72
C SER A 52 -3.14 1.96 -13.23
N ASN A 53 -2.25 2.59 -14.02
CA ASN A 53 -2.36 2.60 -15.48
C ASN A 53 -2.30 1.17 -16.06
N LEU A 54 -1.31 0.36 -15.63
CA LEU A 54 -1.18 -1.01 -16.11
C LEU A 54 -2.40 -1.85 -15.75
N ALA A 55 -2.87 -1.78 -14.50
CA ALA A 55 -4.05 -2.53 -14.07
C ALA A 55 -5.32 -2.12 -14.84
N VAL A 56 -5.57 -0.82 -15.01
CA VAL A 56 -6.74 -0.31 -15.73
C VAL A 56 -6.68 -0.66 -17.22
N GLU A 57 -5.52 -0.60 -17.84
CA GLU A 57 -5.34 -1.01 -19.22
C GLU A 57 -5.68 -2.50 -19.43
N GLU A 58 -5.17 -3.38 -18.57
CA GLU A 58 -5.47 -4.83 -18.61
C GLU A 58 -6.97 -5.11 -18.38
N ILE A 59 -7.57 -4.47 -17.37
CA ILE A 59 -9.00 -4.63 -17.06
C ILE A 59 -9.86 -4.11 -18.23
N ASN A 60 -9.49 -2.98 -18.80
CA ASN A 60 -10.21 -2.40 -19.91
C ASN A 60 -10.07 -3.24 -21.20
N ALA A 61 -8.91 -3.83 -21.45
CA ALA A 61 -8.72 -4.77 -22.55
C ALA A 61 -9.58 -6.03 -22.37
N ALA A 62 -9.76 -6.49 -21.13
CA ALA A 62 -10.64 -7.62 -20.79
C ALA A 62 -12.15 -7.28 -20.76
N GLY A 63 -12.56 -6.08 -21.23
CA GLY A 63 -13.97 -5.69 -21.31
C GLY A 63 -14.44 -4.72 -20.22
N GLY A 64 -13.61 -4.41 -19.22
CA GLY A 64 -13.95 -3.51 -18.11
C GLY A 64 -14.71 -4.20 -16.99
N VAL A 65 -15.59 -3.45 -16.32
CA VAL A 65 -16.42 -3.94 -15.22
C VAL A 65 -17.85 -3.45 -15.37
N LEU A 66 -18.84 -4.33 -15.18
CA LEU A 66 -20.28 -4.05 -15.40
C LEU A 66 -20.55 -3.43 -16.80
N GLY A 67 -19.83 -3.87 -17.84
CA GLY A 67 -19.95 -3.36 -19.20
C GLY A 67 -19.36 -1.95 -19.40
N ARG A 68 -18.68 -1.38 -18.42
CA ARG A 68 -18.12 -0.03 -18.43
C ARG A 68 -16.58 -0.09 -18.37
N LYS A 69 -15.91 0.83 -19.04
CA LYS A 69 -14.46 1.02 -18.91
C LYS A 69 -14.13 1.80 -17.66
N LEU A 70 -12.95 1.56 -17.10
CA LEU A 70 -12.38 2.39 -16.04
C LEU A 70 -11.68 3.61 -16.66
N GLN A 71 -11.78 4.76 -16.01
CA GLN A 71 -11.06 5.98 -16.35
C GLN A 71 -10.34 6.50 -15.11
N LEU A 72 -9.02 6.65 -15.21
CA LEU A 72 -8.21 7.25 -14.13
C LEU A 72 -8.24 8.78 -14.22
N VAL A 73 -8.37 9.42 -13.06
CA VAL A 73 -8.29 10.88 -12.91
C VAL A 73 -7.23 11.17 -11.85
N PHE A 74 -6.07 11.65 -12.27
CA PHE A 74 -4.93 11.90 -11.39
C PHE A 74 -5.02 13.26 -10.71
N ALA A 75 -4.68 13.32 -9.41
CA ALA A 75 -4.58 14.55 -8.65
C ALA A 75 -3.33 14.53 -7.76
N GLU A 76 -2.39 15.45 -8.04
CA GLU A 76 -1.12 15.60 -7.35
C GLU A 76 -1.31 16.11 -5.92
N THR A 77 -0.65 15.50 -4.94
CA THR A 77 -0.73 15.88 -3.52
C THR A 77 0.53 16.59 -3.00
N GLU A 78 1.64 16.50 -3.73
CA GLU A 78 2.94 17.08 -3.37
C GLU A 78 3.36 16.79 -1.91
N GLN A 79 2.91 15.67 -1.35
CA GLN A 79 3.10 15.29 0.06
C GLN A 79 2.56 16.31 1.08
N SER A 80 1.71 17.24 0.67
CA SER A 80 1.12 18.29 1.52
C SER A 80 -0.32 17.97 1.88
N PRO A 81 -0.70 18.00 3.17
CA PRO A 81 -2.08 17.85 3.61
C PRO A 81 -3.03 18.86 2.95
N GLU A 82 -2.62 20.11 2.79
CA GLU A 82 -3.43 21.17 2.18
C GLU A 82 -3.68 20.90 0.71
N LYS A 83 -2.61 20.54 -0.04
CA LYS A 83 -2.74 20.16 -1.46
C LYS A 83 -3.54 18.87 -1.64
N GLY A 84 -3.38 17.91 -0.72
CA GLY A 84 -4.18 16.71 -0.69
C GLY A 84 -5.67 17.00 -0.56
N LYS A 85 -6.07 17.91 0.35
CA LYS A 85 -7.48 18.35 0.49
C LYS A 85 -8.00 18.96 -0.81
N THR A 86 -7.27 19.93 -1.38
CA THR A 86 -7.66 20.57 -2.65
C THR A 86 -7.78 19.53 -3.79
N ALA A 87 -6.85 18.58 -3.87
CA ALA A 87 -6.86 17.51 -4.87
C ALA A 87 -8.12 16.63 -4.73
N VAL A 88 -8.46 16.22 -3.50
CA VAL A 88 -9.64 15.39 -3.23
C VAL A 88 -10.93 16.16 -3.48
N GLU A 89 -11.03 17.43 -3.07
CA GLU A 89 -12.20 18.27 -3.34
C GLU A 89 -12.44 18.42 -4.85
N ARG A 90 -11.38 18.63 -5.64
CA ARG A 90 -11.49 18.66 -7.11
C ARG A 90 -12.01 17.34 -7.66
N LEU A 91 -11.45 16.19 -7.21
CA LEU A 91 -11.87 14.87 -7.66
C LEU A 91 -13.37 14.61 -7.33
N LEU A 92 -13.83 15.03 -6.14
CA LEU A 92 -15.18 14.80 -5.68
C LEU A 92 -16.20 15.73 -6.38
N PHE A 93 -15.93 17.02 -6.45
CA PHE A 93 -16.94 18.02 -6.82
C PHE A 93 -16.84 18.46 -8.28
N VAL A 94 -15.64 18.45 -8.88
CA VAL A 94 -15.43 18.84 -10.29
C VAL A 94 -15.39 17.62 -11.20
N ASP A 95 -14.46 16.68 -10.92
CA ASP A 95 -14.26 15.49 -11.75
C ASP A 95 -15.34 14.43 -11.51
N LYS A 96 -16.01 14.46 -10.33
CA LYS A 96 -17.09 13.56 -9.90
C LYS A 96 -16.69 12.10 -10.01
N VAL A 97 -15.57 11.75 -9.36
CA VAL A 97 -15.08 10.38 -9.33
C VAL A 97 -15.98 9.46 -8.51
N ASP A 98 -16.04 8.19 -8.90
CA ASP A 98 -16.82 7.17 -8.20
C ASP A 98 -16.12 6.67 -6.95
N VAL A 99 -14.80 6.49 -7.01
CA VAL A 99 -13.93 5.98 -5.92
C VAL A 99 -12.59 6.70 -5.95
N ILE A 100 -11.85 6.64 -4.84
CA ILE A 100 -10.50 7.23 -4.72
C ILE A 100 -9.52 6.15 -4.28
N ILE A 101 -8.36 6.09 -4.94
CA ILE A 101 -7.25 5.19 -4.59
C ILE A 101 -5.94 5.97 -4.46
N GLY A 102 -4.97 5.38 -3.78
CA GLY A 102 -3.61 5.92 -3.76
C GLY A 102 -3.18 6.46 -2.40
N GLU A 103 -2.31 7.42 -2.45
CA GLU A 103 -1.57 8.10 -1.40
C GLU A 103 -0.58 7.20 -0.65
N HIS A 104 0.59 7.81 -0.33
CA HIS A 104 1.61 7.14 0.47
C HIS A 104 1.94 7.91 1.77
N ARG A 105 1.67 9.22 1.84
CA ARG A 105 1.92 10.02 3.05
C ARG A 105 0.75 9.90 4.01
N SER A 106 1.03 9.42 5.22
CA SER A 106 0.00 9.25 6.25
C SER A 106 -0.64 10.57 6.68
N GLU A 107 0.14 11.65 6.74
CA GLU A 107 -0.32 12.99 7.09
C GLU A 107 -1.34 13.52 6.07
N VAL A 108 -1.10 13.28 4.78
CA VAL A 108 -2.02 13.64 3.70
C VAL A 108 -3.30 12.79 3.81
N ALA A 109 -3.16 11.47 3.94
CA ALA A 109 -4.30 10.57 4.04
C ALA A 109 -5.19 10.87 5.25
N LEU A 110 -4.61 11.19 6.41
CA LEU A 110 -5.35 11.61 7.61
C LEU A 110 -6.12 12.91 7.38
N ALA A 111 -5.55 13.84 6.59
CA ALA A 111 -6.22 15.10 6.27
C ALA A 111 -7.37 14.95 5.29
N VAL A 112 -7.30 13.98 4.35
CA VAL A 112 -8.34 13.78 3.33
C VAL A 112 -9.39 12.73 3.72
N GLN A 113 -9.08 11.79 4.61
CA GLN A 113 -9.99 10.72 5.03
C GLN A 113 -11.36 11.26 5.50
N PRO A 114 -11.46 12.30 6.36
CA PRO A 114 -12.74 12.85 6.75
C PRO A 114 -13.57 13.39 5.60
N ILE A 115 -12.92 14.10 4.65
CA ILE A 115 -13.58 14.69 3.48
C ILE A 115 -14.17 13.59 2.60
N ILE A 116 -13.41 12.52 2.34
CA ILE A 116 -13.85 11.39 1.51
C ILE A 116 -15.00 10.64 2.21
N ALA A 117 -14.88 10.44 3.53
CA ALA A 117 -15.89 9.76 4.35
C ALA A 117 -17.22 10.52 4.40
N GLU A 118 -17.20 11.85 4.57
CA GLU A 118 -18.38 12.71 4.56
C GLU A 118 -19.13 12.65 3.22
N ASN A 119 -18.39 12.45 2.12
CA ASN A 119 -18.95 12.26 0.79
C ASN A 119 -19.28 10.79 0.47
N LYS A 120 -19.16 9.89 1.46
CA LYS A 120 -19.43 8.44 1.34
C LYS A 120 -18.74 7.80 0.13
N LYS A 121 -17.49 8.16 -0.13
CA LYS A 121 -16.71 7.56 -1.23
C LYS A 121 -15.71 6.55 -0.69
N ILE A 122 -15.52 5.46 -1.41
CA ILE A 122 -14.47 4.49 -1.08
C ILE A 122 -13.12 5.18 -1.22
N PHE A 123 -12.30 5.07 -0.18
CA PHE A 123 -10.90 5.44 -0.18
C PHE A 123 -10.04 4.19 0.03
N LEU A 124 -9.46 3.68 -1.04
CA LEU A 124 -8.55 2.54 -0.99
C LEU A 124 -7.10 3.04 -0.96
N SER A 125 -6.56 3.16 0.23
CA SER A 125 -5.18 3.61 0.43
C SER A 125 -4.17 2.52 0.05
N THR A 126 -3.17 2.88 -0.75
CA THR A 126 -2.21 1.92 -1.30
C THR A 126 -0.78 2.08 -0.78
N GLY A 127 -0.56 3.00 0.16
CA GLY A 127 0.80 3.23 0.66
C GLY A 127 0.91 3.87 2.04
N THR A 128 -0.19 4.21 2.71
CA THR A 128 -0.11 4.85 4.03
C THR A 128 0.05 3.82 5.14
N ALA A 129 0.87 4.11 6.15
CA ALA A 129 1.18 3.17 7.22
C ALA A 129 0.62 3.57 8.60
N SER A 130 0.12 4.82 8.81
CA SER A 130 -0.41 5.22 10.11
C SER A 130 -1.58 4.34 10.57
N PRO A 131 -1.53 3.75 11.78
CA PRO A 131 -2.66 3.01 12.34
C PRO A 131 -3.89 3.88 12.59
N LEU A 132 -3.72 5.20 12.78
CA LEU A 132 -4.81 6.13 13.10
C LEU A 132 -5.92 6.12 12.05
N LEU A 133 -5.58 5.87 10.76
CA LEU A 133 -6.56 5.76 9.69
C LEU A 133 -7.56 4.62 9.92
N SER A 134 -7.05 3.47 10.36
CA SER A 134 -7.86 2.28 10.67
C SER A 134 -8.49 2.35 12.07
N ASP A 135 -7.85 3.08 13.01
CA ASP A 135 -8.44 3.38 14.31
C ASP A 135 -9.71 4.20 14.16
N ASN A 136 -9.74 5.14 13.21
CA ASN A 136 -10.95 5.90 12.89
C ASN A 136 -12.09 4.99 12.44
N VAL A 137 -11.82 3.94 11.65
CA VAL A 137 -12.83 2.94 11.26
C VAL A 137 -13.41 2.23 12.48
N LEU A 138 -12.57 1.82 13.44
CA LEU A 138 -13.04 1.18 14.67
C LEU A 138 -13.80 2.12 15.60
N LYS A 139 -13.36 3.38 15.71
CA LYS A 139 -13.94 4.37 16.63
C LYS A 139 -15.29 4.89 16.15
N ASP A 140 -15.43 5.07 14.84
CA ASP A 140 -16.64 5.57 14.21
C ASP A 140 -16.85 4.89 12.85
N TYR A 141 -17.28 3.64 12.91
CA TYR A 141 -17.53 2.83 11.74
C TYR A 141 -18.56 3.48 10.80
N ALA A 142 -19.61 4.09 11.34
CA ALA A 142 -20.67 4.70 10.53
C ALA A 142 -20.12 5.77 9.59
N LYS A 143 -19.14 6.55 10.05
CA LYS A 143 -18.47 7.59 9.26
C LYS A 143 -17.34 7.04 8.39
N TYR A 144 -16.45 6.21 8.96
CA TYR A 144 -15.17 5.88 8.32
C TYR A 144 -15.12 4.50 7.63
N LYS A 145 -16.20 3.74 7.57
CA LYS A 145 -16.29 2.41 6.93
C LYS A 145 -15.86 2.39 5.45
N TYR A 146 -15.80 3.52 4.81
CA TYR A 146 -15.40 3.68 3.41
C TYR A 146 -13.88 3.64 3.18
N TYR A 147 -13.08 3.65 4.26
CA TYR A 147 -11.63 3.54 4.19
C TYR A 147 -11.18 2.08 4.21
N PHE A 148 -10.28 1.72 3.28
CA PHE A 148 -9.58 0.44 3.21
C PHE A 148 -8.12 0.68 2.87
N ARG A 149 -7.25 -0.31 3.18
CA ARG A 149 -5.83 -0.22 2.88
C ARG A 149 -5.32 -1.54 2.30
N THR A 150 -4.52 -1.49 1.22
CA THR A 150 -3.86 -2.66 0.62
C THR A 150 -2.40 -2.83 1.03
N PHE A 151 -1.94 -2.03 1.99
CA PHE A 151 -0.58 -2.02 2.52
C PHE A 151 -0.59 -2.22 4.04
N LEU A 152 0.51 -2.73 4.60
CA LEU A 152 0.62 -2.97 6.04
C LEU A 152 0.62 -1.65 6.83
N ASN A 153 -0.06 -1.65 7.99
CA ASN A 153 0.06 -0.55 8.94
C ASN A 153 1.36 -0.65 9.77
N ALA A 154 1.72 0.45 10.45
CA ALA A 154 2.97 0.55 11.18
C ALA A 154 3.12 -0.49 12.32
N ASN A 155 2.02 -0.91 12.96
CA ASN A 155 2.06 -1.95 13.98
C ASN A 155 2.41 -3.32 13.36
N GLN A 156 1.78 -3.67 12.26
CA GLN A 156 2.08 -4.89 11.50
C GLN A 156 3.51 -4.87 10.95
N MET A 157 3.96 -3.72 10.46
CA MET A 157 5.35 -3.52 10.02
C MET A 157 6.33 -3.73 11.18
N ALA A 158 6.08 -3.13 12.34
CA ALA A 158 6.93 -3.26 13.53
C ALA A 158 7.09 -4.72 13.94
N GLU A 159 6.00 -5.48 13.98
CA GLU A 159 6.01 -6.90 14.35
C GLU A 159 6.92 -7.72 13.43
N GLN A 160 6.80 -7.53 12.11
CA GLN A 160 7.62 -8.24 11.15
C GLN A 160 9.09 -7.77 11.15
N MET A 161 9.33 -6.49 11.37
CA MET A 161 10.67 -5.92 11.51
C MET A 161 11.38 -6.47 12.74
N ILE A 162 10.68 -6.57 13.88
CA ILE A 162 11.21 -7.17 15.12
C ILE A 162 11.58 -8.63 14.88
N ARG A 163 10.73 -9.41 14.19
CA ARG A 163 11.02 -10.80 13.85
C ARG A 163 12.29 -10.92 13.01
N GLN A 164 12.39 -10.17 11.92
CA GLN A 164 13.58 -10.18 11.05
C GLN A 164 14.85 -9.75 11.80
N THR A 165 14.74 -8.70 12.63
CA THR A 165 15.88 -8.24 13.43
C THR A 165 16.32 -9.30 14.45
N SER A 166 15.38 -9.98 15.08
CA SER A 166 15.69 -11.07 16.01
C SER A 166 16.39 -12.24 15.34
N ASP A 167 15.94 -12.62 14.13
CA ASP A 167 16.60 -13.65 13.32
C ASP A 167 18.04 -13.24 12.93
N MET A 168 18.21 -11.97 12.57
CA MET A 168 19.52 -11.40 12.22
C MET A 168 20.44 -11.34 13.43
N MET A 169 19.94 -10.91 14.57
CA MET A 169 20.70 -10.89 15.85
C MET A 169 21.19 -12.29 16.21
N ALA A 170 20.32 -13.30 16.12
CA ALA A 170 20.69 -14.69 16.41
C ALA A 170 21.72 -15.24 15.42
N THR A 171 21.52 -14.98 14.12
CA THR A 171 22.38 -15.50 13.04
C THR A 171 23.80 -14.90 13.10
N TYR A 172 23.90 -13.59 13.32
CA TYR A 172 25.17 -12.85 13.26
C TYR A 172 25.76 -12.55 14.63
N LYS A 173 25.15 -13.06 15.69
CA LYS A 173 25.61 -12.84 17.10
C LYS A 173 25.79 -11.34 17.41
N LYS A 174 24.84 -10.52 17.00
CA LYS A 174 24.75 -9.08 17.22
C LYS A 174 23.58 -8.79 18.13
N ASP A 175 23.76 -7.97 19.15
CA ASP A 175 22.71 -7.74 20.17
C ASP A 175 22.42 -6.25 20.46
N LYS A 176 23.24 -5.32 19.93
CA LYS A 176 23.09 -3.88 20.19
C LYS A 176 22.53 -3.16 18.97
N VAL A 177 21.39 -2.54 19.15
CA VAL A 177 20.62 -1.87 18.08
C VAL A 177 20.58 -0.37 18.34
N ALA A 178 20.95 0.44 17.35
CA ALA A 178 20.57 1.85 17.28
C ALA A 178 19.38 2.02 16.32
N ILE A 179 18.46 2.91 16.67
CA ILE A 179 17.34 3.30 15.80
C ILE A 179 17.61 4.71 15.30
N ILE A 180 17.64 4.88 13.97
CA ILE A 180 17.69 6.20 13.32
C ILE A 180 16.42 6.34 12.49
N ALA A 181 15.53 7.25 12.89
CA ALA A 181 14.19 7.32 12.36
C ALA A 181 13.78 8.76 12.01
N GLU A 182 13.12 8.93 10.86
CA GLU A 182 12.56 10.23 10.49
C GLU A 182 11.40 10.64 11.41
N THR A 183 11.17 11.95 11.51
CA THR A 183 10.03 12.49 12.26
C THR A 183 8.79 12.45 11.38
N ALA A 184 7.95 11.43 11.56
CA ALA A 184 6.68 11.26 10.86
C ALA A 184 5.69 10.44 11.69
N VAL A 185 4.38 10.69 11.51
CA VAL A 185 3.33 10.10 12.38
C VAL A 185 3.26 8.56 12.31
N TRP A 186 3.67 7.97 11.20
CA TRP A 186 3.67 6.51 11.02
C TRP A 186 4.86 5.81 11.69
N VAL A 187 5.91 6.57 12.03
CA VAL A 187 7.18 6.04 12.57
C VAL A 187 7.07 5.69 14.06
N GLU A 188 6.33 6.50 14.83
CA GLU A 188 6.27 6.37 16.29
C GLU A 188 5.82 4.98 16.79
N PRO A 189 4.78 4.35 16.21
CA PRO A 189 4.39 2.99 16.63
C PRO A 189 5.51 1.97 16.42
N ILE A 190 6.31 2.12 15.35
CA ILE A 190 7.43 1.20 15.05
C ILE A 190 8.54 1.39 16.08
N VAL A 191 8.94 2.64 16.34
CA VAL A 191 10.01 2.92 17.30
C VAL A 191 9.63 2.48 18.72
N THR A 192 8.39 2.77 19.13
CA THR A 192 7.86 2.33 20.42
C THR A 192 7.88 0.81 20.57
N ALA A 193 7.44 0.08 19.53
CA ALA A 193 7.43 -1.38 19.52
C ALA A 193 8.85 -1.96 19.58
N LEU A 194 9.79 -1.39 18.81
CA LEU A 194 11.20 -1.81 18.84
C LEU A 194 11.83 -1.59 20.22
N GLN A 195 11.62 -0.41 20.84
CA GLN A 195 12.13 -0.09 22.16
C GLN A 195 11.55 -1.02 23.24
N SER A 196 10.23 -1.23 23.22
CA SER A 196 9.57 -2.09 24.23
C SER A 196 9.98 -3.55 24.10
N THR A 197 10.17 -4.06 22.88
CA THR A 197 10.50 -5.48 22.65
C THR A 197 11.98 -5.77 22.81
N LEU A 198 12.85 -4.91 22.30
CA LEU A 198 14.29 -5.11 22.37
C LEU A 198 14.90 -4.66 23.69
N GLY A 199 14.22 -3.77 24.42
CA GLY A 199 14.61 -3.31 25.76
C GLY A 199 16.02 -2.72 25.79
N SER A 200 16.86 -3.18 26.72
CA SER A 200 18.25 -2.71 26.88
C SER A 200 19.18 -2.96 25.69
N ARG A 201 18.75 -3.76 24.71
CA ARG A 201 19.49 -3.94 23.46
C ARG A 201 19.40 -2.72 22.54
N VAL A 202 18.41 -1.83 22.75
CA VAL A 202 18.35 -0.54 22.06
C VAL A 202 19.30 0.43 22.77
N VAL A 203 20.45 0.69 22.18
CA VAL A 203 21.54 1.50 22.78
C VAL A 203 21.49 2.97 22.37
N ALA A 204 20.79 3.33 21.29
CA ALA A 204 20.57 4.71 20.86
C ALA A 204 19.26 4.82 20.08
N VAL A 205 18.59 5.97 20.19
CA VAL A 205 17.43 6.35 19.37
C VAL A 205 17.62 7.77 18.91
N GLU A 206 17.75 7.96 17.61
CA GLU A 206 17.98 9.25 16.98
C GLU A 206 16.78 9.62 16.09
N ARG A 207 16.41 10.89 16.12
CA ARG A 207 15.37 11.46 15.26
C ARG A 207 15.99 12.40 14.25
N VAL A 208 15.58 12.25 12.99
CA VAL A 208 16.08 13.08 11.88
C VAL A 208 14.92 13.73 11.13
N SER A 209 15.19 14.86 10.51
CA SER A 209 14.23 15.48 9.58
C SER A 209 14.07 14.60 8.35
N THR A 210 12.86 14.58 7.77
CA THR A 210 12.56 13.84 6.54
C THR A 210 13.44 14.23 5.35
N ASN A 211 13.97 15.46 5.35
CA ASN A 211 14.85 15.99 4.32
C ASN A 211 16.30 16.21 4.79
N ALA A 212 16.72 15.56 5.89
CA ALA A 212 18.07 15.67 6.41
C ALA A 212 19.11 15.29 5.34
N LYS A 213 20.13 16.15 5.17
CA LYS A 213 21.23 15.94 4.21
C LYS A 213 22.50 15.45 4.91
N ASP A 214 22.63 15.71 6.20
CA ASP A 214 23.74 15.27 7.03
C ASP A 214 23.21 14.50 8.26
N LEU A 215 23.61 13.25 8.39
CA LEU A 215 23.29 12.35 9.48
C LEU A 215 24.55 11.90 10.23
N SER A 216 25.65 12.62 10.05
CA SER A 216 26.96 12.27 10.63
C SER A 216 26.93 12.26 12.15
N VAL A 217 26.14 13.12 12.77
CA VAL A 217 25.98 13.20 14.25
C VAL A 217 25.26 11.95 14.76
N GLU A 218 24.15 11.59 14.16
CA GLU A 218 23.33 10.44 14.55
C GLU A 218 24.09 9.12 14.34
N LEU A 219 24.78 8.98 13.21
CA LEU A 219 25.67 7.84 12.93
C LEU A 219 26.82 7.75 13.95
N SER A 220 27.43 8.87 14.31
CA SER A 220 28.49 8.92 15.32
C SER A 220 27.98 8.55 16.72
N ARG A 221 26.78 8.98 17.09
CA ARG A 221 26.15 8.61 18.36
C ARG A 221 25.84 7.13 18.40
N ALA A 222 25.27 6.56 17.34
CA ALA A 222 25.01 5.13 17.22
C ALA A 222 26.33 4.32 17.37
N GLN A 223 27.39 4.76 16.70
CA GLN A 223 28.72 4.11 16.78
C GLN A 223 29.30 4.21 18.22
N LYS A 224 29.27 5.38 18.84
CA LYS A 224 29.77 5.58 20.22
C LYS A 224 28.98 4.77 21.25
N ALA A 225 27.68 4.55 21.03
CA ALA A 225 26.84 3.69 21.86
C ALA A 225 27.16 2.18 21.64
N GLY A 226 28.04 1.85 20.69
CA GLY A 226 28.43 0.47 20.40
C GLY A 226 27.38 -0.31 19.60
N ALA A 227 26.54 0.37 18.81
CA ALA A 227 25.56 -0.26 17.98
C ALA A 227 26.22 -1.22 16.97
N GLN A 228 25.67 -2.41 16.84
CA GLN A 228 26.10 -3.46 15.92
C GLN A 228 25.10 -3.61 14.76
N ILE A 229 23.88 -3.09 14.96
CA ILE A 229 22.81 -2.99 13.97
C ILE A 229 22.27 -1.56 14.03
N VAL A 230 22.13 -0.91 12.88
CA VAL A 230 21.39 0.34 12.75
C VAL A 230 20.06 0.04 12.08
N PHE A 231 19.00 0.33 12.81
CA PHE A 231 17.64 0.22 12.33
C PHE A 231 17.23 1.56 11.71
N ALA A 232 17.29 1.68 10.40
CA ALA A 232 16.96 2.90 9.66
C ALA A 232 15.49 2.91 9.24
N ILE A 233 14.73 3.94 9.66
CA ILE A 233 13.31 4.15 9.30
C ILE A 233 13.19 5.48 8.59
N LEU A 234 13.40 5.45 7.26
CA LEU A 234 13.59 6.64 6.42
C LEU A 234 12.77 6.49 5.13
N ALA A 235 11.54 7.02 5.10
CA ALA A 235 10.68 6.93 3.93
C ALA A 235 10.85 8.11 2.95
N ALA A 236 11.50 9.18 3.39
CA ALA A 236 11.72 10.39 2.60
C ALA A 236 13.19 10.53 2.17
N ASP A 237 13.60 11.75 1.84
CA ASP A 237 14.89 12.05 1.20
C ASP A 237 16.13 11.72 2.03
N ALA A 238 16.01 11.63 3.36
CA ALA A 238 17.13 11.33 4.26
C ALA A 238 17.78 9.94 4.02
N GLY A 239 17.08 9.02 3.35
CA GLY A 239 17.59 7.66 3.09
C GLY A 239 18.82 7.60 2.21
N LEU A 240 18.96 8.49 1.22
CA LEU A 240 20.11 8.53 0.32
C LEU A 240 21.39 9.02 1.01
N PRO A 241 21.41 10.22 1.67
CA PRO A 241 22.58 10.66 2.41
C PRO A 241 22.94 9.72 3.58
N PHE A 242 21.95 9.10 4.23
CA PHE A 242 22.20 8.08 5.25
C PHE A 242 23.06 6.94 4.72
N ALA A 243 22.67 6.34 3.59
CA ALA A 243 23.39 5.20 3.02
C ALA A 243 24.83 5.57 2.61
N ARG A 244 25.01 6.74 1.97
CA ARG A 244 26.35 7.24 1.61
C ARG A 244 27.22 7.44 2.84
N GLN A 245 26.72 8.17 3.86
CA GLN A 245 27.50 8.49 5.05
C GLN A 245 27.79 7.25 5.92
N TRP A 246 26.86 6.29 5.99
CA TRP A 246 27.11 5.01 6.65
C TRP A 246 28.31 4.28 6.02
N ALA A 247 28.36 4.21 4.69
CA ALA A 247 29.45 3.54 3.97
C ALA A 247 30.75 4.35 4.02
N ASP A 248 30.73 5.66 3.73
CA ASP A 248 31.93 6.51 3.72
C ASP A 248 32.60 6.57 5.08
N ARG A 249 31.83 6.52 6.16
CA ARG A 249 32.34 6.50 7.54
C ARG A 249 32.66 5.09 8.05
N GLN A 250 32.39 4.07 7.24
CA GLN A 250 32.58 2.66 7.60
C GLN A 250 31.99 2.33 8.99
N ILE A 251 30.73 2.79 9.22
CA ILE A 251 30.07 2.54 10.50
C ILE A 251 30.00 1.03 10.75
N PRO A 252 30.55 0.51 11.87
CA PRO A 252 30.71 -0.93 12.11
C PRO A 252 29.41 -1.58 12.60
N ALA A 253 28.30 -1.27 11.92
CA ALA A 253 26.97 -1.77 12.22
C ALA A 253 26.26 -2.16 10.92
N LEU A 254 25.58 -3.31 10.94
CA LEU A 254 24.68 -3.73 9.87
C LEU A 254 23.50 -2.75 9.78
N VAL A 255 23.04 -2.49 8.57
CA VAL A 255 21.83 -1.69 8.36
C VAL A 255 20.65 -2.60 8.05
N THR A 256 19.53 -2.33 8.70
CA THR A 256 18.23 -2.95 8.42
C THR A 256 17.12 -1.90 8.58
N GLY A 257 15.86 -2.29 8.48
CA GLY A 257 14.71 -1.42 8.71
C GLY A 257 13.97 -1.09 7.42
N TYR A 258 13.60 0.17 7.25
CA TYR A 258 12.76 0.62 6.16
C TYR A 258 13.28 1.92 5.55
N THR A 259 14.02 1.82 4.47
CA THR A 259 14.54 2.95 3.71
C THR A 259 13.93 2.92 2.31
N VAL A 260 12.93 3.78 2.04
CA VAL A 260 12.15 3.76 0.79
C VAL A 260 13.02 4.04 -0.43
N MET A 261 13.96 4.98 -0.33
CA MET A 261 14.89 5.27 -1.42
C MET A 261 15.67 4.04 -1.87
N ALA A 262 16.00 3.13 -0.93
CA ALA A 262 16.73 1.90 -1.22
C ALA A 262 15.89 0.81 -1.93
N GLN A 263 14.60 1.04 -2.11
CA GLN A 263 13.72 0.14 -2.87
C GLN A 263 13.74 0.42 -4.38
N SER A 264 14.25 1.60 -4.79
CA SER A 264 14.37 2.01 -6.19
C SER A 264 15.60 1.38 -6.84
N ASP A 265 15.47 0.95 -8.10
CA ASP A 265 16.56 0.45 -8.95
C ASP A 265 17.69 1.47 -9.15
N ARG A 266 17.39 2.77 -9.02
CA ARG A 266 18.37 3.86 -9.14
C ARG A 266 19.23 4.06 -7.89
N PHE A 267 18.90 3.40 -6.78
CA PHE A 267 19.59 3.64 -5.50
C PHE A 267 21.07 3.30 -5.55
N TRP A 268 21.45 2.24 -6.26
CA TRP A 268 22.85 1.89 -6.46
C TRP A 268 23.64 2.98 -7.17
N GLU A 269 23.11 3.47 -8.27
CA GLU A 269 23.72 4.57 -9.03
C GLU A 269 23.75 5.86 -8.20
N GLN A 270 22.62 6.23 -7.56
CA GLN A 270 22.53 7.40 -6.71
C GLN A 270 23.47 7.35 -5.51
N THR A 271 23.80 6.18 -4.99
CA THR A 271 24.80 6.02 -3.92
C THR A 271 26.22 5.83 -4.45
N GLU A 272 26.43 5.83 -5.77
CA GLU A 272 27.73 5.58 -6.39
C GLU A 272 28.37 4.26 -5.90
N GLY A 273 27.55 3.20 -5.77
CA GLY A 273 27.96 1.89 -5.27
C GLY A 273 28.11 1.77 -3.75
N ARG A 274 27.90 2.86 -2.99
CA ARG A 274 27.99 2.86 -1.52
C ARG A 274 26.88 2.07 -0.83
N ALA A 275 25.84 1.67 -1.60
CA ALA A 275 24.80 0.79 -1.11
C ALA A 275 25.23 -0.68 -0.91
N GLN A 276 26.47 -1.07 -1.20
CA GLN A 276 26.94 -2.44 -1.01
C GLN A 276 26.63 -2.95 0.40
N ALA A 277 25.93 -4.08 0.50
CA ALA A 277 25.46 -4.71 1.73
C ALA A 277 24.38 -3.88 2.50
N PHE A 278 23.83 -2.83 1.92
CA PHE A 278 22.73 -2.06 2.52
C PHE A 278 21.44 -2.87 2.42
N MET A 279 20.77 -3.09 3.55
CA MET A 279 19.55 -3.89 3.60
C MET A 279 18.35 -3.00 3.95
N THR A 280 17.22 -3.26 3.29
CA THR A 280 15.94 -2.62 3.59
C THR A 280 14.78 -3.58 3.37
N TRP A 281 13.69 -3.37 4.07
CA TRP A 281 12.43 -4.00 3.72
C TRP A 281 11.93 -3.48 2.36
N LYS A 282 11.37 -4.38 1.55
CA LYS A 282 10.71 -4.04 0.29
C LYS A 282 9.46 -4.90 0.13
N HIS A 283 8.33 -4.23 -0.03
CA HIS A 283 7.08 -4.91 -0.41
C HIS A 283 7.05 -5.12 -1.92
N GLY A 284 6.89 -6.35 -2.31
CA GLY A 284 6.96 -6.71 -3.73
C GLY A 284 8.40 -6.85 -4.23
N VAL A 285 8.81 -8.08 -4.41
CA VAL A 285 10.12 -8.48 -4.94
C VAL A 285 9.91 -9.48 -6.05
N ARG A 286 10.93 -9.68 -6.93
CA ARG A 286 10.89 -10.72 -7.95
C ARG A 286 11.15 -12.10 -7.33
N ALA A 287 10.21 -12.56 -6.52
CA ALA A 287 10.21 -13.86 -5.86
C ALA A 287 8.82 -14.51 -6.00
N PRO A 288 8.68 -15.84 -5.84
CA PRO A 288 7.40 -16.54 -6.00
C PRO A 288 6.47 -16.33 -4.80
N ILE A 289 6.09 -15.08 -4.54
CA ILE A 289 5.13 -14.71 -3.47
C ILE A 289 3.77 -15.31 -3.79
N SER A 290 3.34 -15.16 -5.04
CA SER A 290 2.15 -15.78 -5.62
C SER A 290 2.44 -16.21 -7.06
N PRO A 291 1.56 -17.01 -7.70
CA PRO A 291 1.70 -17.32 -9.12
C PRO A 291 1.67 -16.09 -10.03
N LYS A 292 1.15 -14.96 -9.55
CA LYS A 292 1.00 -13.70 -10.30
C LYS A 292 2.23 -12.78 -10.20
N THR A 293 3.06 -12.93 -9.16
CA THR A 293 4.14 -11.99 -8.82
C THR A 293 5.18 -11.85 -9.93
N ILE A 294 5.82 -12.94 -10.34
CA ILE A 294 6.88 -12.90 -11.36
C ILE A 294 6.31 -12.46 -12.74
N PRO A 295 5.17 -13.02 -13.22
CA PRO A 295 4.56 -12.54 -14.45
C PRO A 295 4.22 -11.04 -14.45
N TYR A 296 3.74 -10.50 -13.32
CA TYR A 296 3.50 -9.07 -13.17
C TYR A 296 4.80 -8.26 -13.25
N TRP A 297 5.81 -8.65 -12.47
CA TRP A 297 7.12 -8.00 -12.46
C TRP A 297 7.70 -7.86 -13.87
N ASP A 298 7.68 -8.97 -14.63
CA ASP A 298 8.25 -9.03 -15.98
C ASP A 298 7.44 -8.15 -16.96
N ARG A 299 6.09 -8.16 -16.88
CA ARG A 299 5.24 -7.28 -17.71
C ARG A 299 5.45 -5.80 -17.38
N PHE A 300 5.51 -5.45 -16.08
CA PHE A 300 5.75 -4.08 -15.64
C PHE A 300 7.11 -3.59 -16.15
N THR A 301 8.17 -4.37 -15.92
CA THR A 301 9.53 -4.04 -16.36
C THR A 301 9.62 -3.89 -17.88
N LYS A 302 8.98 -4.78 -18.65
CA LYS A 302 8.93 -4.69 -20.10
C LYS A 302 8.22 -3.40 -20.58
N LYS A 303 7.15 -3.01 -19.91
CA LYS A 303 6.34 -1.85 -20.30
C LYS A 303 7.03 -0.52 -19.98
N TYR A 304 7.59 -0.39 -18.79
CA TYR A 304 8.12 0.87 -18.28
C TYR A 304 9.64 1.02 -18.40
N GLY A 305 10.37 -0.05 -18.74
CA GLY A 305 11.82 -0.03 -18.89
C GLY A 305 12.59 -0.01 -17.56
N HIS A 306 11.90 -0.16 -16.43
CA HIS A 306 12.48 -0.26 -15.09
C HIS A 306 11.66 -1.21 -14.21
N VAL A 307 12.25 -1.70 -13.12
CA VAL A 307 11.55 -2.59 -12.19
C VAL A 307 10.56 -1.81 -11.29
N PRO A 308 9.54 -2.48 -10.71
CA PRO A 308 8.71 -1.88 -9.67
C PRO A 308 9.57 -1.27 -8.55
N GLY A 309 9.44 0.03 -8.34
CA GLY A 309 10.33 0.80 -7.48
C GLY A 309 9.99 0.67 -6.00
N ALA A 310 8.95 1.37 -5.55
CA ALA A 310 8.52 1.38 -4.16
C ALA A 310 7.41 0.36 -3.88
N TYR A 311 7.16 0.15 -2.61
CA TYR A 311 6.09 -0.72 -2.08
C TYR A 311 4.68 -0.37 -2.59
N THR A 312 4.45 0.89 -2.96
CA THR A 312 3.17 1.39 -3.49
C THR A 312 2.79 0.78 -4.83
N ASN A 313 3.77 0.28 -5.60
CA ASN A 313 3.56 -0.35 -6.90
C ASN A 313 2.63 -1.57 -6.80
N PHE A 314 3.07 -2.58 -6.06
CA PHE A 314 2.32 -3.85 -5.88
C PHE A 314 0.98 -3.60 -5.18
N ALA A 315 0.99 -2.79 -4.12
CA ALA A 315 -0.21 -2.46 -3.35
C ALA A 315 -1.27 -1.73 -4.19
N THR A 316 -0.85 -0.88 -5.14
CA THR A 316 -1.78 -0.18 -6.04
C THR A 316 -2.33 -1.10 -7.12
N TYR A 317 -1.48 -1.92 -7.73
CA TYR A 317 -1.92 -2.88 -8.74
C TYR A 317 -2.99 -3.82 -8.18
N ASP A 318 -2.71 -4.46 -7.03
CA ASP A 318 -3.69 -5.32 -6.35
C ASP A 318 -4.92 -4.54 -5.90
N GLY A 319 -4.75 -3.29 -5.44
CA GLY A 319 -5.84 -2.41 -5.02
C GLY A 319 -6.84 -2.15 -6.14
N VAL A 320 -6.39 -1.91 -7.37
CA VAL A 320 -7.28 -1.73 -8.53
C VAL A 320 -8.05 -3.02 -8.83
N TYR A 321 -7.40 -4.18 -8.77
CA TYR A 321 -8.08 -5.47 -9.00
C TYR A 321 -9.08 -5.81 -7.90
N ILE A 322 -8.75 -5.53 -6.63
CA ILE A 322 -9.65 -5.69 -5.47
C ILE A 322 -10.88 -4.80 -5.63
N LEU A 323 -10.69 -3.54 -6.03
CA LEU A 323 -11.80 -2.61 -6.29
C LEU A 323 -12.73 -3.13 -7.38
N VAL A 324 -12.16 -3.59 -8.51
CA VAL A 324 -12.93 -4.12 -9.64
C VAL A 324 -13.68 -5.39 -9.26
N ASP A 325 -13.05 -6.28 -8.49
CA ASP A 325 -13.72 -7.48 -7.97
C ASP A 325 -14.86 -7.12 -7.02
N ALA A 326 -14.65 -6.15 -6.14
CA ALA A 326 -15.71 -5.64 -5.25
C ALA A 326 -16.88 -5.04 -6.04
N ILE A 327 -16.61 -4.24 -7.09
CA ILE A 327 -17.66 -3.70 -7.97
C ILE A 327 -18.44 -4.82 -8.66
N ARG A 328 -17.77 -5.87 -9.17
CA ARG A 328 -18.43 -7.03 -9.79
C ARG A 328 -19.32 -7.77 -8.79
N ARG A 329 -18.84 -8.02 -7.58
CA ARG A 329 -19.62 -8.71 -6.52
C ARG A 329 -20.78 -7.87 -6.01
N ALA A 330 -20.62 -6.56 -5.90
CA ALA A 330 -21.68 -5.65 -5.51
C ALA A 330 -22.72 -5.42 -6.63
N GLY A 331 -22.34 -5.61 -7.90
CA GLY A 331 -23.20 -5.32 -9.06
C GLY A 331 -23.55 -3.83 -9.21
N SER A 332 -22.89 -2.94 -8.46
CA SER A 332 -23.18 -1.50 -8.42
C SER A 332 -21.98 -0.69 -7.94
N LEU A 333 -22.11 0.66 -8.03
CA LEU A 333 -21.17 1.63 -7.46
C LEU A 333 -21.71 2.26 -6.15
N ASP A 334 -22.79 1.72 -5.60
CA ASP A 334 -23.27 2.14 -4.29
C ASP A 334 -22.19 1.89 -3.23
N SER A 335 -21.83 2.92 -2.49
CA SER A 335 -20.70 2.87 -1.58
C SER A 335 -20.91 1.90 -0.41
N ASP A 336 -22.14 1.75 0.08
CA ASP A 336 -22.43 0.79 1.17
C ASP A 336 -22.40 -0.65 0.67
N ALA A 337 -22.83 -0.89 -0.58
CA ALA A 337 -22.67 -2.19 -1.23
C ALA A 337 -21.20 -2.50 -1.48
N LEU A 338 -20.39 -1.52 -1.88
CA LEU A 338 -18.95 -1.66 -2.06
C LEU A 338 -18.22 -1.95 -0.74
N VAL A 339 -18.61 -1.31 0.36
CA VAL A 339 -18.04 -1.61 1.70
C VAL A 339 -18.24 -3.08 2.03
N LYS A 340 -19.46 -3.61 1.93
CA LYS A 340 -19.75 -5.03 2.19
C LYS A 340 -18.93 -5.96 1.28
N ALA A 341 -18.81 -5.59 0.01
CA ALA A 341 -18.01 -6.35 -0.94
C ALA A 341 -16.52 -6.32 -0.61
N LEU A 342 -15.97 -5.17 -0.22
CA LEU A 342 -14.57 -5.03 0.19
C LEU A 342 -14.27 -5.79 1.49
N GLU A 343 -15.14 -5.72 2.50
CA GLU A 343 -14.99 -6.49 3.75
C GLU A 343 -14.96 -8.01 3.51
N ALA A 344 -15.64 -8.49 2.48
CA ALA A 344 -15.64 -9.90 2.08
C ALA A 344 -14.48 -10.27 1.13
N THR A 345 -13.48 -9.41 0.95
CA THR A 345 -12.35 -9.65 0.04
C THR A 345 -11.50 -10.83 0.52
N ASP A 346 -11.20 -11.73 -0.42
CA ASP A 346 -10.21 -12.79 -0.31
C ASP A 346 -9.49 -12.88 -1.67
N HIS A 347 -8.49 -12.03 -1.86
CA HIS A 347 -7.84 -11.81 -3.15
C HIS A 347 -6.40 -12.32 -3.13
N VAL A 348 -6.06 -13.22 -4.06
CA VAL A 348 -4.66 -13.60 -4.31
C VAL A 348 -4.13 -12.70 -5.42
N GLY A 349 -3.38 -11.68 -5.02
CA GLY A 349 -2.78 -10.68 -5.89
C GLY A 349 -1.31 -10.94 -6.16
N VAL A 350 -0.63 -9.91 -6.69
CA VAL A 350 0.82 -9.95 -6.94
C VAL A 350 1.62 -9.79 -5.65
N SER A 351 1.04 -9.15 -4.63
CA SER A 351 1.64 -8.95 -3.30
C SER A 351 1.50 -10.16 -2.37
N GLY A 352 0.63 -11.10 -2.69
CA GLY A 352 0.21 -12.20 -1.84
C GLY A 352 -1.31 -12.28 -1.70
N ARG A 353 -1.81 -12.84 -0.61
CA ARG A 353 -3.24 -12.93 -0.32
C ARG A 353 -3.68 -11.75 0.53
N ILE A 354 -4.71 -11.04 0.09
CA ILE A 354 -5.28 -9.88 0.79
C ILE A 354 -6.68 -10.24 1.29
N LYS A 355 -6.85 -10.19 2.61
CA LYS A 355 -8.13 -10.20 3.32
C LYS A 355 -8.14 -9.01 4.25
N PHE A 356 -9.28 -8.36 4.39
CA PHE A 356 -9.40 -7.23 5.30
C PHE A 356 -9.87 -7.68 6.69
N SER A 357 -9.20 -7.18 7.71
CA SER A 357 -9.63 -7.28 9.11
C SER A 357 -10.80 -6.32 9.39
N LYS A 358 -11.38 -6.38 10.60
CA LYS A 358 -12.39 -5.40 11.05
C LYS A 358 -11.90 -3.95 11.06
N ARG A 359 -10.60 -3.74 10.97
CA ARG A 359 -9.96 -2.42 10.88
C ARG A 359 -9.83 -1.92 9.45
N HIS A 360 -10.25 -2.71 8.47
CA HIS A 360 -10.01 -2.51 7.05
C HIS A 360 -8.52 -2.43 6.65
N ASP A 361 -7.66 -2.95 7.52
CA ASP A 361 -6.27 -3.25 7.20
C ASP A 361 -6.17 -4.67 6.62
N PRO A 362 -5.20 -4.96 5.75
CA PRO A 362 -4.97 -6.33 5.30
C PRO A 362 -4.43 -7.18 6.43
N GLU A 363 -4.72 -8.49 6.39
CA GLU A 363 -4.04 -9.45 7.24
C GLU A 363 -2.55 -9.53 6.86
N ALA A 364 -1.69 -9.71 7.86
CA ALA A 364 -0.25 -9.79 7.68
C ALA A 364 0.27 -11.19 7.94
N GLY A 365 1.40 -11.54 7.36
CA GLY A 365 2.10 -12.78 7.64
C GLY A 365 2.35 -13.65 6.40
N PRO A 366 2.95 -14.85 6.60
CA PRO A 366 3.40 -15.72 5.50
C PRO A 366 2.29 -16.19 4.57
N ASP A 367 1.06 -16.35 5.10
CA ASP A 367 -0.11 -16.82 4.33
C ASP A 367 -0.91 -15.68 3.70
N PHE A 368 -0.53 -14.43 3.98
CA PHE A 368 -1.18 -13.21 3.50
C PHE A 368 -0.19 -12.31 2.78
N LEU A 369 0.12 -11.16 3.36
CA LEU A 369 1.14 -10.25 2.85
C LEU A 369 2.49 -10.58 3.50
N PRO A 370 3.41 -11.23 2.78
CA PRO A 370 4.71 -11.55 3.32
C PRO A 370 5.55 -10.29 3.47
N PHE A 371 6.42 -10.31 4.45
CA PHE A 371 7.38 -9.26 4.69
C PHE A 371 8.74 -9.69 4.15
N THR A 372 9.30 -8.96 3.21
CA THR A 372 10.55 -9.34 2.52
C THR A 372 11.63 -8.28 2.73
N TYR A 373 12.87 -8.73 2.92
CA TYR A 373 14.05 -7.87 2.94
C TYR A 373 14.92 -8.11 1.73
N ILE A 374 15.30 -7.02 1.10
CA ILE A 374 16.33 -7.02 0.06
C ILE A 374 17.63 -6.45 0.61
N GLN A 375 18.73 -6.88 0.02
CA GLN A 375 20.06 -6.30 0.22
C GLN A 375 20.65 -5.92 -1.14
N TRP A 376 21.32 -4.79 -1.19
CA TRP A 376 22.06 -4.36 -2.36
C TRP A 376 23.41 -5.05 -2.42
N ASN A 377 23.64 -5.85 -3.47
CA ASN A 377 24.88 -6.60 -3.69
C ASN A 377 25.33 -6.42 -5.13
N LYS A 378 26.48 -5.77 -5.33
CA LYS A 378 27.10 -5.53 -6.66
C LYS A 378 26.13 -4.90 -7.69
N GLY A 379 25.28 -3.98 -7.25
CA GLY A 379 24.32 -3.29 -8.10
C GLY A 379 22.97 -3.99 -8.26
N GLU A 380 22.78 -5.14 -7.63
CA GLU A 380 21.54 -5.90 -7.71
C GLU A 380 20.79 -5.92 -6.37
N MET A 381 19.46 -5.92 -6.43
CA MET A 381 18.60 -6.15 -5.28
C MET A 381 18.39 -7.65 -5.07
N VAL A 382 18.96 -8.20 -4.02
CA VAL A 382 18.87 -9.61 -3.67
C VAL A 382 17.91 -9.78 -2.51
N THR A 383 16.91 -10.64 -2.63
CA THR A 383 16.02 -10.99 -1.50
C THR A 383 16.78 -11.90 -0.54
N VAL A 384 16.95 -11.45 0.71
CA VAL A 384 17.74 -12.16 1.73
C VAL A 384 16.90 -12.70 2.88
N TRP A 385 15.65 -12.26 3.01
CA TRP A 385 14.71 -12.75 4.03
C TRP A 385 13.25 -12.61 3.54
N PRO A 386 12.31 -13.49 3.92
CA PRO A 386 12.48 -14.70 4.74
C PRO A 386 13.18 -15.83 3.96
N PRO A 387 13.66 -16.88 4.67
CA PRO A 387 14.41 -17.96 4.03
C PRO A 387 13.74 -18.60 2.81
N LYS A 388 12.42 -18.77 2.83
CA LYS A 388 11.64 -19.37 1.73
C LYS A 388 11.60 -18.51 0.44
N MET A 389 11.95 -17.23 0.54
CA MET A 389 11.89 -16.26 -0.58
C MET A 389 13.27 -15.74 -0.99
N LYS A 390 14.34 -16.28 -0.40
CA LYS A 390 15.71 -15.88 -0.73
C LYS A 390 16.02 -16.09 -2.21
N THR A 391 16.66 -15.07 -2.81
CA THR A 391 17.29 -15.16 -4.14
C THR A 391 18.81 -15.11 -4.05
N GLY A 392 19.35 -14.90 -2.85
CA GLY A 392 20.76 -14.93 -2.53
C GLY A 392 21.03 -14.80 -1.04
N GLU A 393 22.31 -14.91 -0.66
CA GLU A 393 22.73 -14.84 0.74
C GLU A 393 23.07 -13.40 1.15
N MET A 394 22.79 -13.09 2.42
CA MET A 394 23.15 -11.82 3.02
C MET A 394 24.67 -11.69 3.10
N GLN A 395 25.20 -10.56 2.66
CA GLN A 395 26.61 -10.22 2.71
C GLN A 395 26.88 -9.24 3.85
N MET A 396 28.07 -9.36 4.42
CA MET A 396 28.57 -8.40 5.40
C MET A 396 29.27 -7.25 4.67
N PRO A 397 29.11 -5.98 5.14
CA PRO A 397 29.99 -4.90 4.70
C PRO A 397 31.47 -5.26 4.91
N ALA A 398 32.33 -4.92 3.96
CA ALA A 398 33.74 -5.31 3.98
C ALA A 398 34.52 -4.81 5.23
N TRP A 399 34.03 -3.75 5.87
CA TRP A 399 34.62 -3.18 7.09
C TRP A 399 34.07 -3.77 8.40
N ILE A 400 33.09 -4.67 8.33
CA ILE A 400 32.57 -5.38 9.51
C ILE A 400 33.19 -6.78 9.56
N LYS A 401 33.95 -7.03 10.63
CA LYS A 401 34.58 -8.31 10.92
C LYS A 401 33.67 -9.25 11.71
#